data_5bb8cb875a603d0d86aa79c5226e6e4f
#
_entry.id   5bb8cb875a603d0d86aa79c5226e6e4f
#
_cell.length_a   1.000
_cell.length_b   1.000
_cell.length_c   1.000
_cell.angle_alpha   90.00
_cell.angle_beta   90.00
_cell.angle_gamma   90.00
#
_symmetry.space_group_name_H-M   'P 1'
#
loop_
_entity.id
_entity.type
_entity.pdbx_description
1 polymer ?
#
loop_
_entity_poly.entity_id
_entity_poly.type
_entity_poly.pdbx_seq_one_letter_code
_entity_poly.pdbx_strand_id
1 'polypeptide(L)'
;MKNSTRGKNDNTMEQNRPTTLLVCALGGEGGGVLTEWLVDIARHAGYAAQSTSIPGVAQRTGATTYYLEVFPVPLAQLGARRPVFSLSPVPGALDAIVSSELLETTRQIGNGMSAPLRTLVISSSARIFTTAERMEPGDGRTDSQRLLDVVKAFSREHHVFDMNAIARDSGTVVSAVMLGAIAGSGLFPFPREAYEHVVRGGDTRAPEKLSKMAAASLRGFAAAFDAVSAPRAQAAFVSSVLASEGHDAPPASALPAELARRFPPAVHDMLTLGHARVLDYQDAGYAALYAQRLGRVLDAERTADPAGAQGFAVTREAARWLALWMAFDDIVRVAALKGRASRAQRVRQEVRAGDEDIVKVYDHFKPGAAEFAALLPPSLARRVTAWDRGRQARGHAPWALPLKVGSHSVAGMASLRLLASLRWLRRRGSRFAEEQALIERWLAAVEAGTREAWALGHEVALCGRLIKGYGSTNERGKENLLHVTDHLATQAGVPPAERAQAVAAARTAALADDAGRALDATLLAHGAPARPVKAQPIRWMKRKPTGGA
;
A
#
# COMPACT_ATOMS: atom_id res chain seq x y z
N MET A 1 7.50 12.04 40.88
CA MET A 1 6.40 12.63 40.09
C MET A 1 6.96 13.69 39.16
N LYS A 2 7.13 13.37 37.88
CA LYS A 2 7.31 14.26 36.68
C LYS A 2 7.89 13.41 35.56
N ASN A 3 7.04 12.73 34.81
CA ASN A 3 7.31 12.28 33.43
C ASN A 3 6.08 11.56 32.86
N SER A 4 5.04 12.34 32.55
CA SER A 4 3.84 11.80 31.86
C SER A 4 3.23 12.83 30.90
N THR A 5 4.02 13.71 30.28
CA THR A 5 3.49 14.77 29.40
C THR A 5 4.10 14.79 28.00
N ARG A 6 5.05 13.90 27.68
CA ARG A 6 5.71 13.94 26.35
C ARG A 6 4.94 13.21 25.22
N GLY A 7 4.12 12.22 25.53
CA GLY A 7 3.41 11.44 24.50
C GLY A 7 2.07 12.03 24.03
N LYS A 8 1.52 13.03 24.73
CA LYS A 8 0.28 13.73 24.31
C LYS A 8 0.54 14.99 23.49
N ASN A 9 1.76 15.54 23.53
CA ASN A 9 2.09 16.78 22.83
C ASN A 9 2.41 16.58 21.34
N ASP A 10 2.90 15.43 20.90
CA ASP A 10 3.26 15.24 19.48
C ASP A 10 2.02 15.16 18.58
N ASN A 11 0.93 14.50 19.03
CA ASN A 11 -0.31 14.42 18.26
C ASN A 11 -1.10 15.74 18.24
N THR A 12 -0.90 16.62 19.21
CA THR A 12 -1.48 17.98 19.26
C THR A 12 -0.69 18.99 18.44
N MET A 13 0.60 18.77 18.22
CA MET A 13 1.43 19.65 17.39
C MET A 13 1.17 19.45 15.88
N GLU A 14 0.89 18.21 15.42
CA GLU A 14 0.49 17.95 14.02
C GLU A 14 -0.87 18.55 13.67
N GLN A 15 -1.81 18.63 14.59
CA GLN A 15 -3.13 19.22 14.40
C GLN A 15 -3.13 20.75 14.37
N ASN A 16 -2.04 21.43 14.73
CA ASN A 16 -1.94 22.87 14.89
C ASN A 16 -1.09 23.58 13.80
N ARG A 17 -0.78 22.90 12.69
CA ARG A 17 -0.07 23.53 11.56
C ARG A 17 -1.01 23.73 10.36
N PRO A 18 -0.79 24.78 9.53
CA PRO A 18 -1.51 24.92 8.28
C PRO A 18 -1.27 23.75 7.32
N THR A 19 -2.31 23.36 6.57
CA THR A 19 -2.19 22.49 5.40
C THR A 19 -1.72 23.34 4.22
N THR A 20 -0.65 22.91 3.57
CA THR A 20 0.08 23.67 2.56
C THR A 20 -0.12 23.10 1.16
N LEU A 21 -0.44 23.96 0.19
CA LEU A 21 -0.64 23.59 -1.21
C LEU A 21 0.15 24.52 -2.13
N LEU A 22 0.91 23.94 -3.07
CA LEU A 22 1.51 24.64 -4.19
C LEU A 22 0.71 24.35 -5.47
N VAL A 23 0.13 25.39 -6.05
CA VAL A 23 -0.56 25.32 -7.36
C VAL A 23 0.37 25.81 -8.45
N CYS A 24 0.57 25.00 -9.48
CA CYS A 24 1.42 25.30 -10.62
C CYS A 24 0.54 25.29 -11.88
N ALA A 25 0.29 26.46 -12.46
CA ALA A 25 -0.52 26.59 -13.65
C ALA A 25 0.23 27.38 -14.71
N LEU A 26 0.09 26.96 -15.96
CA LEU A 26 0.61 27.75 -17.09
C LEU A 26 -0.21 29.01 -17.29
N GLY A 27 0.41 30.01 -17.91
CA GLY A 27 -0.24 31.29 -18.19
C GLY A 27 -1.55 31.11 -18.98
N GLY A 28 -2.66 31.63 -18.48
CA GLY A 28 -3.98 31.50 -19.09
C GLY A 28 -4.82 30.30 -18.63
N GLU A 29 -4.30 29.37 -17.84
CA GLU A 29 -5.03 28.18 -17.36
C GLU A 29 -5.83 28.41 -16.07
N GLY A 30 -5.88 29.65 -15.58
CA GLY A 30 -6.73 30.04 -14.47
C GLY A 30 -6.21 29.67 -13.08
N GLY A 31 -4.89 29.58 -12.89
CA GLY A 31 -4.29 29.28 -11.59
C GLY A 31 -4.64 30.31 -10.52
N GLY A 32 -4.71 31.59 -10.86
CA GLY A 32 -5.18 32.65 -9.95
C GLY A 32 -6.64 32.44 -9.54
N VAL A 33 -7.52 32.18 -10.51
CA VAL A 33 -8.94 31.89 -10.25
C VAL A 33 -9.13 30.69 -9.33
N LEU A 34 -8.35 29.61 -9.57
CA LEU A 34 -8.36 28.43 -8.70
C LEU A 34 -7.99 28.80 -7.26
N THR A 35 -6.97 29.63 -7.10
CA THR A 35 -6.47 30.00 -5.78
C THR A 35 -7.47 30.91 -5.05
N GLU A 36 -8.11 31.85 -5.76
CA GLU A 36 -9.20 32.68 -5.23
C GLU A 36 -10.38 31.81 -4.79
N TRP A 37 -10.81 30.88 -5.63
CA TRP A 37 -11.86 29.91 -5.25
C TRP A 37 -11.52 29.14 -3.97
N LEU A 38 -10.29 28.65 -3.83
CA LEU A 38 -9.88 27.88 -2.63
C LEU A 38 -9.92 28.74 -1.36
N VAL A 39 -9.56 30.02 -1.45
CA VAL A 39 -9.68 30.98 -0.31
C VAL A 39 -11.14 31.22 0.02
N ASP A 40 -11.99 31.42 -0.99
CA ASP A 40 -13.44 31.67 -0.80
C ASP A 40 -14.14 30.41 -0.24
N ILE A 41 -13.76 29.22 -0.69
CA ILE A 41 -14.25 27.94 -0.15
C ILE A 41 -13.86 27.81 1.33
N ALA A 42 -12.60 28.10 1.67
CA ALA A 42 -12.15 28.07 3.06
C ALA A 42 -12.96 29.02 3.93
N ARG A 43 -13.17 30.25 3.44
CA ARG A 43 -13.98 31.28 4.13
C ARG A 43 -15.42 30.81 4.29
N HIS A 44 -16.04 30.30 3.22
CA HIS A 44 -17.42 29.79 3.25
C HIS A 44 -17.58 28.62 4.23
N ALA A 45 -16.59 27.73 4.28
CA ALA A 45 -16.56 26.60 5.21
C ALA A 45 -16.14 26.98 6.64
N GLY A 46 -15.83 28.25 6.91
CA GLY A 46 -15.48 28.75 8.25
C GLY A 46 -14.04 28.51 8.67
N TYR A 47 -13.11 28.40 7.73
CA TYR A 47 -11.68 28.20 7.99
C TYR A 47 -10.85 29.42 7.62
N ALA A 48 -9.70 29.58 8.28
CA ALA A 48 -8.72 30.60 7.92
C ALA A 48 -7.82 30.09 6.79
N ALA A 49 -7.64 30.92 5.76
CA ALA A 49 -6.76 30.63 4.63
C ALA A 49 -6.02 31.88 4.16
N GLN A 50 -4.84 31.70 3.60
CA GLN A 50 -4.06 32.73 2.95
C GLN A 50 -3.41 32.19 1.69
N SER A 51 -3.40 33.01 0.63
CA SER A 51 -2.69 32.69 -0.62
C SER A 51 -1.70 33.77 -0.98
N THR A 52 -0.61 33.35 -1.65
CA THR A 52 0.37 34.25 -2.26
C THR A 52 0.68 33.78 -3.67
N SER A 53 0.93 34.72 -4.58
CA SER A 53 1.36 34.42 -5.94
C SER A 53 2.87 34.62 -6.07
N ILE A 54 3.55 33.67 -6.69
CA ILE A 54 4.97 33.74 -7.02
C ILE A 54 5.06 33.79 -8.54
N PRO A 55 5.14 35.00 -9.14
CA PRO A 55 5.17 35.15 -10.58
C PRO A 55 6.43 34.49 -11.16
N GLY A 56 6.24 33.64 -12.16
CA GLY A 56 7.34 33.05 -12.93
C GLY A 56 8.07 34.11 -13.75
N VAL A 57 9.37 34.00 -13.86
CA VAL A 57 10.24 34.97 -14.56
C VAL A 57 10.04 35.02 -16.08
N ALA A 58 9.29 34.07 -16.65
CA ALA A 58 9.08 33.99 -18.10
C ALA A 58 7.63 34.27 -18.48
N GLN A 59 7.35 35.46 -18.93
CA GLN A 59 6.00 35.97 -19.23
C GLN A 59 5.24 35.28 -20.39
N ARG A 60 5.82 34.28 -21.09
CA ARG A 60 5.16 33.64 -22.25
C ARG A 60 5.11 32.12 -22.26
N THR A 61 5.88 31.42 -21.43
CA THR A 61 5.90 29.93 -21.36
C THR A 61 6.24 29.39 -19.98
N GLY A 62 6.37 30.24 -18.95
CA GLY A 62 6.65 29.82 -17.57
C GLY A 62 5.37 29.58 -16.78
N ALA A 63 5.36 28.56 -15.93
CA ALA A 63 4.28 28.38 -14.97
C ALA A 63 4.33 29.48 -13.91
N THR A 64 3.18 30.01 -13.55
CA THR A 64 3.00 30.83 -12.36
C THR A 64 2.65 29.90 -11.21
N THR A 65 3.35 30.04 -10.10
CA THR A 65 3.04 29.26 -8.89
C THR A 65 2.26 30.10 -7.90
N TYR A 66 1.32 29.44 -7.24
CA TYR A 66 0.53 30.05 -6.17
C TYR A 66 0.70 29.17 -4.93
N TYR A 67 0.99 29.80 -3.81
CA TYR A 67 1.11 29.13 -2.53
C TYR A 67 -0.11 29.41 -1.67
N LEU A 68 -0.73 28.36 -1.14
CA LEU A 68 -1.92 28.44 -0.29
C LEU A 68 -1.67 27.71 1.02
N GLU A 69 -2.05 28.34 2.11
CA GLU A 69 -2.14 27.73 3.43
C GLU A 69 -3.59 27.80 3.94
N VAL A 70 -4.05 26.67 4.49
CA VAL A 70 -5.36 26.57 5.17
C VAL A 70 -5.13 26.02 6.58
N PHE A 71 -5.62 26.73 7.58
CA PHE A 71 -5.57 26.22 8.94
C PHE A 71 -6.67 25.18 9.17
N PRO A 72 -6.35 23.93 9.57
CA PRO A 72 -7.30 22.80 9.53
C PRO A 72 -8.33 22.80 10.68
N VAL A 73 -8.37 23.84 11.50
CA VAL A 73 -9.32 23.99 12.61
C VAL A 73 -10.29 25.13 12.28
N PRO A 74 -11.62 24.93 12.41
CA PRO A 74 -12.61 25.97 12.17
C PRO A 74 -12.38 27.20 13.04
N LEU A 75 -12.61 28.39 12.48
CA LEU A 75 -12.44 29.68 13.17
C LEU A 75 -13.24 29.74 14.49
N ALA A 76 -14.43 29.17 14.51
CA ALA A 76 -15.28 29.10 15.71
C ALA A 76 -14.62 28.35 16.89
N GLN A 77 -13.68 27.44 16.62
CA GLN A 77 -12.97 26.67 17.65
C GLN A 77 -11.66 27.32 18.08
N LEU A 78 -11.19 28.34 17.37
CA LEU A 78 -9.93 29.02 17.69
C LEU A 78 -10.07 30.05 18.82
N GLY A 79 -11.28 30.53 19.10
CA GLY A 79 -11.53 31.60 20.07
C GLY A 79 -10.79 32.89 19.69
N ALA A 80 -9.97 33.41 20.58
CA ALA A 80 -9.16 34.61 20.36
C ALA A 80 -7.84 34.36 19.60
N ARG A 81 -7.48 33.09 19.37
CA ARG A 81 -6.23 32.74 18.68
C ARG A 81 -6.37 32.96 17.18
N ARG A 82 -5.32 33.50 16.57
CA ARG A 82 -5.25 33.68 15.13
C ARG A 82 -4.12 32.83 14.56
N PRO A 83 -4.34 32.04 13.49
CA PRO A 83 -3.28 31.31 12.82
C PRO A 83 -2.29 32.29 12.15
N VAL A 84 -1.03 31.89 12.14
CA VAL A 84 0.03 32.60 11.41
C VAL A 84 0.35 31.79 10.16
N PHE A 85 0.40 32.46 9.02
CA PHE A 85 0.65 31.86 7.72
C PHE A 85 2.00 32.30 7.16
N SER A 86 2.63 31.42 6.38
CA SER A 86 3.84 31.73 5.63
C SER A 86 3.50 32.43 4.31
N LEU A 87 4.40 33.26 3.82
CA LEU A 87 4.27 33.90 2.51
C LEU A 87 4.90 33.08 1.37
N SER A 88 5.71 32.08 1.71
CA SER A 88 6.47 31.30 0.73
C SER A 88 6.49 29.82 1.09
N PRO A 89 6.47 28.93 0.09
CA PRO A 89 6.60 27.50 0.31
C PRO A 89 7.97 27.15 0.86
N VAL A 90 8.00 26.16 1.75
CA VAL A 90 9.26 25.58 2.27
C VAL A 90 9.54 24.28 1.53
N PRO A 91 10.68 24.12 0.86
CA PRO A 91 11.05 22.88 0.20
C PRO A 91 10.97 21.66 1.12
N GLY A 92 10.39 20.57 0.61
CA GLY A 92 10.20 19.32 1.35
C GLY A 92 9.13 19.35 2.45
N ALA A 93 8.47 20.51 2.68
CA ALA A 93 7.48 20.68 3.74
C ALA A 93 6.03 20.79 3.22
N LEU A 94 5.82 20.72 1.92
CA LEU A 94 4.49 20.82 1.31
C LEU A 94 3.64 19.57 1.56
N ASP A 95 2.36 19.78 1.86
CA ASP A 95 1.38 18.72 1.97
C ASP A 95 0.85 18.29 0.61
N ALA A 96 0.73 19.24 -0.35
CA ALA A 96 0.36 18.92 -1.72
C ALA A 96 1.00 19.84 -2.77
N ILE A 97 1.14 19.29 -3.99
CA ILE A 97 1.43 20.01 -5.23
C ILE A 97 0.33 19.67 -6.23
N VAL A 98 -0.24 20.69 -6.87
CA VAL A 98 -1.22 20.53 -7.94
C VAL A 98 -0.73 21.27 -9.18
N SER A 99 -0.70 20.59 -10.32
CA SER A 99 -0.16 21.15 -11.56
C SER A 99 -1.03 20.83 -12.77
N SER A 100 -1.19 21.80 -13.66
CA SER A 100 -1.90 21.65 -14.92
C SER A 100 -1.07 20.96 -16.01
N GLU A 101 0.25 20.67 -15.75
CA GLU A 101 1.16 20.12 -16.75
C GLU A 101 2.22 19.23 -16.09
N LEU A 102 2.59 18.10 -16.74
CA LEU A 102 3.43 17.05 -16.16
C LEU A 102 4.90 17.47 -15.99
N LEU A 103 5.47 18.20 -16.97
CA LEU A 103 6.86 18.65 -16.88
C LEU A 103 7.04 19.69 -15.77
N GLU A 104 6.05 20.57 -15.57
CA GLU A 104 6.08 21.54 -14.48
C GLU A 104 6.01 20.84 -13.12
N THR A 105 5.22 19.78 -13.01
CA THR A 105 5.18 18.92 -11.81
C THR A 105 6.57 18.38 -11.48
N THR A 106 7.25 17.80 -12.47
CA THR A 106 8.61 17.24 -12.27
C THR A 106 9.65 18.32 -12.00
N ARG A 107 9.48 19.53 -12.56
CA ARG A 107 10.33 20.68 -12.24
C ARG A 107 10.21 21.09 -10.78
N GLN A 108 9.01 21.13 -10.22
CA GLN A 108 8.81 21.45 -8.80
C GLN A 108 9.37 20.34 -7.89
N ILE A 109 9.26 19.08 -8.30
CA ILE A 109 9.93 17.96 -7.61
C ILE A 109 11.46 18.15 -7.66
N GLY A 110 12.03 18.49 -8.81
CA GLY A 110 13.45 18.76 -8.99
C GLY A 110 13.95 19.97 -8.15
N ASN A 111 13.08 20.96 -7.92
CA ASN A 111 13.35 22.09 -7.02
C ASN A 111 13.25 21.70 -5.53
N GLY A 112 13.02 20.43 -5.21
CA GLY A 112 12.94 19.93 -3.83
C GLY A 112 11.62 20.24 -3.14
N MET A 113 10.57 20.67 -3.86
CA MET A 113 9.29 21.05 -3.24
C MET A 113 8.51 19.83 -2.74
N SER A 114 8.73 18.65 -3.31
CA SER A 114 8.07 17.41 -2.91
C SER A 114 8.93 16.56 -1.97
N ALA A 115 8.28 15.92 -1.01
CA ALA A 115 8.88 14.92 -0.12
C ALA A 115 8.14 13.58 -0.25
N PRO A 116 8.85 12.45 -0.49
CA PRO A 116 8.23 11.14 -0.77
C PRO A 116 7.29 10.61 0.31
N LEU A 117 7.53 10.98 1.56
CA LEU A 117 6.72 10.52 2.70
C LEU A 117 5.60 11.49 3.11
N ARG A 118 5.51 12.65 2.45
CA ARG A 118 4.60 13.71 2.89
C ARG A 118 3.71 14.24 1.77
N THR A 119 4.27 14.54 0.61
CA THR A 119 3.60 15.34 -0.40
C THR A 119 2.64 14.52 -1.25
N LEU A 120 1.37 14.94 -1.33
CA LEU A 120 0.41 14.51 -2.32
C LEU A 120 0.69 15.26 -3.64
N VAL A 121 0.78 14.55 -4.77
CA VAL A 121 0.96 15.15 -6.08
C VAL A 121 -0.28 14.90 -6.95
N ILE A 122 -0.92 15.97 -7.40
CA ILE A 122 -2.02 15.95 -8.35
C ILE A 122 -1.53 16.63 -9.62
N SER A 123 -1.50 15.93 -10.76
CA SER A 123 -0.93 16.47 -11.99
C SER A 123 -1.81 16.14 -13.20
N SER A 124 -1.90 17.07 -14.12
CA SER A 124 -2.33 16.69 -15.47
C SER A 124 -1.25 15.88 -16.15
N SER A 125 -1.64 14.84 -16.89
CA SER A 125 -0.74 14.12 -17.80
C SER A 125 -0.47 14.91 -19.10
N ALA A 126 -1.17 16.02 -19.31
CA ALA A 126 -0.97 16.89 -20.47
C ALA A 126 0.46 17.44 -20.51
N ARG A 127 0.95 17.64 -21.73
CA ARG A 127 2.31 18.12 -22.01
C ARG A 127 2.25 19.37 -22.89
N ILE A 128 2.96 20.39 -22.46
CA ILE A 128 3.25 21.57 -23.28
C ILE A 128 4.75 21.61 -23.52
N PHE A 129 5.13 21.44 -24.78
CA PHE A 129 6.55 21.36 -25.15
C PHE A 129 7.25 22.69 -24.87
N THR A 130 8.38 22.59 -24.17
CA THR A 130 9.27 23.71 -23.91
C THR A 130 9.89 24.23 -25.21
N THR A 131 10.44 25.44 -25.18
CA THR A 131 11.21 25.97 -26.32
C THR A 131 12.41 25.07 -26.65
N ALA A 132 13.09 24.53 -25.65
CA ALA A 132 14.20 23.61 -25.85
C ALA A 132 13.76 22.34 -26.58
N GLU A 133 12.66 21.69 -26.15
CA GLU A 133 12.12 20.50 -26.82
C GLU A 133 11.69 20.77 -28.27
N ARG A 134 11.24 22.02 -28.57
CA ARG A 134 10.84 22.43 -29.96
C ARG A 134 12.01 22.76 -30.86
N MET A 135 13.14 23.14 -30.27
CA MET A 135 14.33 23.55 -31.02
C MET A 135 15.28 22.40 -31.35
N GLU A 136 15.10 21.25 -30.71
CA GLU A 136 15.94 20.07 -30.92
C GLU A 136 15.63 19.43 -32.27
N PRO A 137 16.66 19.21 -33.17
CA PRO A 137 16.45 18.49 -34.40
C PRO A 137 16.08 17.03 -34.12
N GLY A 138 14.86 16.62 -34.54
CA GLY A 138 14.33 15.29 -34.31
C GLY A 138 13.25 15.28 -33.20
N ASP A 139 13.12 14.19 -32.46
CA ASP A 139 12.17 14.09 -31.35
C ASP A 139 12.84 14.54 -30.05
N GLY A 140 12.85 15.83 -29.80
CA GLY A 140 13.38 16.44 -28.55
C GLY A 140 12.49 16.26 -27.30
N ARG A 141 11.40 15.47 -27.39
CA ARG A 141 10.45 15.30 -26.31
C ARG A 141 11.05 14.49 -25.17
N THR A 142 10.96 15.01 -23.97
CA THR A 142 11.22 14.23 -22.76
C THR A 142 10.17 13.13 -22.64
N ASP A 143 10.60 11.89 -22.41
CA ASP A 143 9.72 10.74 -22.28
C ASP A 143 8.75 10.93 -21.08
N SER A 144 7.46 10.91 -21.38
CA SER A 144 6.40 11.07 -20.38
C SER A 144 6.41 9.97 -19.33
N GLN A 145 6.88 8.76 -19.67
CA GLN A 145 6.99 7.67 -18.69
C GLN A 145 8.05 7.96 -17.64
N ARG A 146 9.19 8.53 -18.03
CA ARG A 146 10.24 8.96 -17.10
C ARG A 146 9.75 10.05 -16.15
N LEU A 147 8.94 10.98 -16.66
CA LEU A 147 8.34 12.03 -15.82
C LEU A 147 7.35 11.44 -14.80
N LEU A 148 6.54 10.48 -15.22
CA LEU A 148 5.65 9.74 -14.32
C LEU A 148 6.41 8.94 -13.25
N ASP A 149 7.52 8.34 -13.60
CA ASP A 149 8.35 7.60 -12.65
C ASP A 149 8.97 8.53 -11.61
N VAL A 150 9.34 9.77 -11.98
CA VAL A 150 9.78 10.81 -11.03
C VAL A 150 8.63 11.18 -10.08
N VAL A 151 7.42 11.41 -10.60
CA VAL A 151 6.25 11.71 -9.76
C VAL A 151 6.00 10.59 -8.75
N LYS A 152 6.02 9.32 -9.19
CA LYS A 152 5.83 8.16 -8.31
C LYS A 152 6.90 8.02 -7.23
N ALA A 153 8.16 8.29 -7.60
CA ALA A 153 9.30 8.15 -6.68
C ALA A 153 9.33 9.23 -5.58
N PHE A 154 8.81 10.42 -5.89
CA PHE A 154 8.91 11.60 -5.01
C PHE A 154 7.56 12.09 -4.48
N SER A 155 6.54 11.23 -4.43
CA SER A 155 5.24 11.54 -3.81
C SER A 155 4.82 10.46 -2.83
N ARG A 156 4.16 10.87 -1.74
CA ARG A 156 3.47 9.95 -0.82
C ARG A 156 2.26 9.28 -1.49
N GLU A 157 1.53 10.06 -2.27
CA GLU A 157 0.35 9.70 -3.03
C GLU A 157 0.34 10.53 -4.30
N HIS A 158 -0.11 9.99 -5.42
CA HIS A 158 -0.19 10.75 -6.67
C HIS A 158 -1.45 10.41 -7.47
N HIS A 159 -1.99 11.43 -8.12
CA HIS A 159 -3.08 11.33 -9.07
C HIS A 159 -2.66 12.02 -10.35
N VAL A 160 -2.44 11.26 -11.42
CA VAL A 160 -2.02 11.79 -12.72
C VAL A 160 -2.99 11.32 -13.80
N PHE A 161 -3.68 12.26 -14.43
CA PHE A 161 -4.68 12.02 -15.47
C PHE A 161 -4.81 13.21 -16.41
N ASP A 162 -5.42 13.03 -17.58
CA ASP A 162 -5.58 14.11 -18.56
C ASP A 162 -6.69 15.09 -18.13
N MET A 163 -6.29 16.13 -17.39
CA MET A 163 -7.20 17.20 -16.96
C MET A 163 -7.70 18.05 -18.11
N ASN A 164 -6.88 18.19 -19.18
CA ASN A 164 -7.27 18.96 -20.35
C ASN A 164 -8.35 18.25 -21.18
N ALA A 165 -8.33 16.90 -21.22
CA ALA A 165 -9.42 16.14 -21.83
C ALA A 165 -10.74 16.38 -21.04
N ILE A 166 -10.72 16.23 -19.72
CA ILE A 166 -11.91 16.49 -18.90
C ILE A 166 -12.42 17.91 -19.07
N ALA A 167 -11.53 18.90 -19.13
CA ALA A 167 -11.92 20.30 -19.34
C ALA A 167 -12.61 20.50 -20.68
N ARG A 168 -12.05 19.95 -21.77
CA ARG A 168 -12.65 20.01 -23.11
C ARG A 168 -14.01 19.32 -23.17
N ASP A 169 -14.11 18.11 -22.64
CA ASP A 169 -15.35 17.31 -22.68
C ASP A 169 -16.47 17.93 -21.85
N SER A 170 -16.11 18.64 -20.77
CA SER A 170 -17.03 19.38 -19.93
C SER A 170 -17.36 20.79 -20.45
N GLY A 171 -16.59 21.29 -21.43
CA GLY A 171 -16.72 22.65 -21.94
C GLY A 171 -16.28 23.73 -20.94
N THR A 172 -15.30 23.43 -20.11
CA THR A 172 -14.81 24.31 -19.03
C THR A 172 -13.29 24.55 -19.11
N VAL A 173 -12.76 25.26 -18.14
CA VAL A 173 -11.32 25.53 -17.98
C VAL A 173 -10.67 24.55 -17.01
N VAL A 174 -9.35 24.33 -17.16
CA VAL A 174 -8.58 23.36 -16.38
C VAL A 174 -8.64 23.65 -14.88
N SER A 175 -8.74 24.91 -14.48
CA SER A 175 -8.86 25.30 -13.06
C SER A 175 -10.06 24.66 -12.36
N ALA A 176 -11.21 24.50 -13.03
CA ALA A 176 -12.38 23.83 -12.46
C ALA A 176 -12.12 22.31 -12.26
N VAL A 177 -11.38 21.70 -13.19
CA VAL A 177 -10.96 20.29 -13.11
C VAL A 177 -9.94 20.10 -11.98
N MET A 178 -8.94 20.98 -11.88
CA MET A 178 -7.96 20.97 -10.77
C MET A 178 -8.66 21.12 -9.41
N LEU A 179 -9.65 21.99 -9.31
CA LEU A 179 -10.44 22.17 -8.09
C LEU A 179 -11.18 20.88 -7.69
N GLY A 180 -11.79 20.21 -8.68
CA GLY A 180 -12.43 18.91 -8.46
C GLY A 180 -11.46 17.84 -7.96
N ALA A 181 -10.26 17.79 -8.53
CA ALA A 181 -9.21 16.88 -8.11
C ALA A 181 -8.72 17.18 -6.67
N ILE A 182 -8.56 18.44 -6.30
CA ILE A 182 -8.23 18.85 -4.93
C ILE A 182 -9.33 18.40 -3.95
N ALA A 183 -10.59 18.66 -4.28
CA ALA A 183 -11.73 18.24 -3.45
C ALA A 183 -11.80 16.72 -3.29
N GLY A 184 -11.66 15.96 -4.40
CA GLY A 184 -11.67 14.50 -4.41
C GLY A 184 -10.50 13.87 -3.64
N SER A 185 -9.38 14.60 -3.52
CA SER A 185 -8.22 14.15 -2.75
C SER A 185 -8.40 14.23 -1.23
N GLY A 186 -9.40 14.98 -0.76
CA GLY A 186 -9.62 15.20 0.67
C GLY A 186 -8.47 15.94 1.37
N LEU A 187 -7.70 16.73 0.63
CA LEU A 187 -6.59 17.54 1.17
C LEU A 187 -7.05 18.49 2.26
N PHE A 188 -8.19 19.14 2.04
CA PHE A 188 -8.78 20.11 2.97
C PHE A 188 -10.04 19.54 3.62
N PRO A 189 -10.38 19.96 4.85
CA PRO A 189 -11.53 19.46 5.60
C PRO A 189 -12.86 20.10 5.15
N PHE A 190 -12.97 20.49 3.87
CA PHE A 190 -14.16 21.14 3.34
C PHE A 190 -15.14 20.09 2.78
N PRO A 191 -16.45 20.25 3.04
CA PRO A 191 -17.46 19.41 2.39
C PRO A 191 -17.58 19.75 0.91
N ARG A 192 -17.97 18.79 0.08
CA ARG A 192 -18.10 18.94 -1.37
C ARG A 192 -19.01 20.12 -1.75
N GLU A 193 -20.07 20.32 -0.98
CA GLU A 193 -21.06 21.38 -1.18
C GLU A 193 -20.44 22.78 -1.09
N ALA A 194 -19.41 22.97 -0.25
CA ALA A 194 -18.70 24.25 -0.14
C ALA A 194 -17.94 24.59 -1.43
N TYR A 195 -17.33 23.61 -2.07
CA TYR A 195 -16.67 23.77 -3.37
C TYR A 195 -17.71 24.11 -4.46
N GLU A 196 -18.79 23.35 -4.53
CA GLU A 196 -19.85 23.56 -5.52
C GLU A 196 -20.52 24.92 -5.35
N HIS A 197 -20.71 25.38 -4.12
CA HIS A 197 -21.27 26.72 -3.83
C HIS A 197 -20.42 27.84 -4.45
N VAL A 198 -19.12 27.79 -4.28
CA VAL A 198 -18.20 28.81 -4.82
C VAL A 198 -18.13 28.74 -6.35
N VAL A 199 -18.08 27.54 -6.93
CA VAL A 199 -18.10 27.37 -8.39
C VAL A 199 -19.38 27.91 -9.02
N ARG A 200 -20.51 27.85 -8.29
CA ARG A 200 -21.79 28.49 -8.67
C ARG A 200 -21.79 30.03 -8.56
N GLY A 201 -20.75 30.62 -7.97
CA GLY A 201 -20.70 32.05 -7.66
C GLY A 201 -21.69 32.43 -6.57
N GLY A 202 -22.00 31.53 -5.63
CA GLY A 202 -23.00 31.72 -4.58
C GLY A 202 -24.47 31.61 -5.06
N ASP A 203 -24.68 31.22 -6.32
CA ASP A 203 -26.03 31.06 -6.88
C ASP A 203 -26.70 29.79 -6.32
N THR A 204 -27.81 29.95 -5.64
CA THR A 204 -28.60 28.87 -5.03
C THR A 204 -29.71 28.32 -5.93
N ARG A 205 -29.85 28.86 -7.16
CA ARG A 205 -30.87 28.41 -8.11
C ARG A 205 -30.66 26.98 -8.54
N ALA A 206 -31.72 26.34 -9.01
CA ALA A 206 -31.68 25.00 -9.54
C ALA A 206 -30.64 24.87 -10.70
N PRO A 207 -30.00 23.69 -10.88
CA PRO A 207 -28.95 23.51 -11.88
C PRO A 207 -29.29 23.95 -13.30
N GLU A 208 -30.56 23.83 -13.69
CA GLU A 208 -31.05 24.23 -15.01
C GLU A 208 -31.09 25.75 -15.22
N LYS A 209 -31.03 26.53 -14.13
CA LYS A 209 -31.05 28.00 -14.15
C LYS A 209 -29.68 28.66 -14.00
N LEU A 210 -28.64 27.85 -13.87
CA LEU A 210 -27.25 28.33 -13.79
C LEU A 210 -26.76 28.87 -15.14
N SER A 211 -25.75 29.74 -15.11
CA SER A 211 -25.07 30.15 -16.33
C SER A 211 -24.41 28.92 -17.00
N LYS A 212 -24.32 28.94 -18.34
CA LYS A 212 -23.69 27.87 -19.10
C LYS A 212 -22.26 27.60 -18.61
N MET A 213 -21.51 28.62 -18.22
CA MET A 213 -20.15 28.52 -17.71
C MET A 213 -20.11 27.84 -16.33
N ALA A 214 -20.98 28.26 -15.40
CA ALA A 214 -21.05 27.64 -14.08
C ALA A 214 -21.46 26.15 -14.16
N ALA A 215 -22.43 25.83 -15.01
CA ALA A 215 -22.85 24.44 -15.25
C ALA A 215 -21.72 23.59 -15.87
N ALA A 216 -20.95 24.15 -16.80
CA ALA A 216 -19.78 23.48 -17.39
C ALA A 216 -18.68 23.28 -16.34
N SER A 217 -18.40 24.28 -15.51
CA SER A 217 -17.40 24.19 -14.44
C SER A 217 -17.78 23.16 -13.39
N LEU A 218 -19.05 23.04 -13.02
CA LEU A 218 -19.55 21.98 -12.13
C LEU A 218 -19.39 20.58 -12.73
N ARG A 219 -19.63 20.42 -14.04
CA ARG A 219 -19.39 19.11 -14.70
C ARG A 219 -17.93 18.73 -14.66
N GLY A 220 -17.02 19.65 -15.02
CA GLY A 220 -15.57 19.40 -14.96
C GLY A 220 -15.08 19.13 -13.54
N PHE A 221 -15.58 19.88 -12.57
CA PHE A 221 -15.34 19.65 -11.15
C PHE A 221 -15.78 18.24 -10.72
N ALA A 222 -17.02 17.84 -11.02
CA ALA A 222 -17.56 16.55 -10.65
C ALA A 222 -16.78 15.39 -11.28
N ALA A 223 -16.47 15.48 -12.58
CA ALA A 223 -15.70 14.44 -13.27
C ALA A 223 -14.30 14.25 -12.66
N ALA A 224 -13.61 15.34 -12.31
CA ALA A 224 -12.30 15.24 -11.67
C ALA A 224 -12.37 14.79 -10.20
N PHE A 225 -13.41 15.23 -9.48
CA PHE A 225 -13.69 14.74 -8.13
C PHE A 225 -13.84 13.22 -8.13
N ASP A 226 -14.66 12.68 -9.02
CA ASP A 226 -14.90 11.24 -9.12
C ASP A 226 -13.64 10.48 -9.56
N ALA A 227 -12.86 11.03 -10.50
CA ALA A 227 -11.60 10.44 -10.97
C ALA A 227 -10.55 10.28 -9.85
N VAL A 228 -10.57 11.15 -8.84
CA VAL A 228 -9.64 11.10 -7.70
C VAL A 228 -10.24 10.37 -6.50
N SER A 229 -11.51 10.63 -6.18
CA SER A 229 -12.16 10.04 -5.00
C SER A 229 -12.45 8.55 -5.17
N ALA A 230 -12.82 8.08 -6.36
CA ALA A 230 -13.13 6.68 -6.60
C ALA A 230 -11.91 5.74 -6.41
N PRO A 231 -10.72 6.01 -6.98
CA PRO A 231 -9.52 5.23 -6.69
C PRO A 231 -9.10 5.30 -5.21
N ARG A 232 -9.26 6.45 -4.55
CA ARG A 232 -8.97 6.58 -3.11
C ARG A 232 -9.95 5.79 -2.27
N ALA A 233 -11.24 5.85 -2.56
CA ALA A 233 -12.25 5.03 -1.90
C ALA A 233 -11.96 3.55 -2.12
N GLN A 234 -11.56 3.16 -3.33
CA GLN A 234 -11.16 1.79 -3.63
C GLN A 234 -9.88 1.40 -2.88
N ALA A 235 -8.87 2.25 -2.83
CA ALA A 235 -7.63 2.00 -2.09
C ALA A 235 -7.88 1.96 -0.57
N ALA A 236 -8.69 2.88 -0.04
CA ALA A 236 -9.12 2.87 1.35
C ALA A 236 -9.95 1.62 1.66
N PHE A 237 -10.85 1.23 0.76
CA PHE A 237 -11.61 -0.01 0.84
C PHE A 237 -10.68 -1.24 0.79
N VAL A 238 -9.74 -1.31 -0.16
CA VAL A 238 -8.74 -2.37 -0.22
C VAL A 238 -7.88 -2.38 1.05
N SER A 239 -7.46 -1.22 1.55
CA SER A 239 -6.73 -1.11 2.82
C SER A 239 -7.58 -1.53 4.01
N SER A 240 -8.87 -1.18 4.04
CA SER A 240 -9.81 -1.62 5.08
C SER A 240 -10.09 -3.11 4.97
N VAL A 241 -10.18 -3.64 3.75
CA VAL A 241 -10.33 -5.09 3.48
C VAL A 241 -9.05 -5.82 3.87
N LEU A 242 -7.88 -5.30 3.51
CA LEU A 242 -6.59 -5.87 3.92
C LEU A 242 -6.37 -5.73 5.44
N ALA A 243 -6.85 -4.65 6.05
CA ALA A 243 -6.88 -4.48 7.50
C ALA A 243 -7.97 -5.37 8.14
N SER A 244 -9.11 -5.58 7.48
CA SER A 244 -10.19 -6.47 7.91
C SER A 244 -9.93 -7.93 7.57
N GLU A 245 -9.06 -8.25 6.61
CA GLU A 245 -8.54 -9.62 6.46
C GLU A 245 -7.75 -10.07 7.70
N GLY A 246 -7.27 -9.10 8.50
CA GLY A 246 -6.85 -9.34 9.88
C GLY A 246 -8.02 -9.50 10.87
N HIS A 247 -9.25 -9.13 10.49
CA HIS A 247 -10.43 -9.14 11.36
C HIS A 247 -11.50 -10.18 11.00
N ASP A 248 -11.35 -10.97 9.94
CA ASP A 248 -12.09 -12.22 9.74
C ASP A 248 -11.52 -13.38 10.58
N ALA A 249 -10.70 -13.08 11.58
CA ALA A 249 -10.52 -13.99 12.69
C ALA A 249 -11.89 -14.13 13.38
N PRO A 250 -12.36 -15.36 13.65
CA PRO A 250 -13.56 -15.56 14.47
C PRO A 250 -13.42 -14.70 15.73
N PRO A 251 -14.52 -14.21 16.32
CA PRO A 251 -14.48 -13.35 17.49
C PRO A 251 -13.49 -13.96 18.45
N ALA A 252 -12.47 -13.19 18.83
CA ALA A 252 -11.31 -13.71 19.53
C ALA A 252 -11.79 -14.52 20.73
N SER A 253 -11.79 -15.82 20.58
CA SER A 253 -12.05 -16.71 21.70
C SER A 253 -10.99 -16.36 22.73
N ALA A 254 -11.39 -16.17 23.99
CA ALA A 254 -10.48 -15.79 25.05
C ALA A 254 -9.22 -16.67 24.98
N LEU A 255 -8.05 -16.08 25.15
CA LEU A 255 -6.79 -16.81 25.14
C LEU A 255 -6.90 -18.00 26.11
N PRO A 256 -6.57 -19.24 25.72
CA PRO A 256 -6.59 -20.38 26.62
C PRO A 256 -5.85 -20.07 27.92
N ALA A 257 -6.45 -20.39 29.07
CA ALA A 257 -5.92 -20.05 30.39
C ALA A 257 -4.46 -20.53 30.61
N GLU A 258 -4.07 -21.65 29.99
CA GLU A 258 -2.70 -22.16 30.05
C GLU A 258 -1.72 -21.23 29.32
N LEU A 259 -2.12 -20.69 28.17
CA LEU A 259 -1.30 -19.76 27.42
C LEU A 259 -1.22 -18.39 28.12
N ALA A 260 -2.32 -17.93 28.72
CA ALA A 260 -2.34 -16.70 29.51
C ALA A 260 -1.41 -16.79 30.74
N ARG A 261 -1.25 -17.97 31.34
CA ARG A 261 -0.30 -18.18 32.45
C ARG A 261 1.16 -18.28 31.99
N ARG A 262 1.40 -18.85 30.81
CA ARG A 262 2.76 -19.07 30.29
C ARG A 262 3.38 -17.80 29.73
N PHE A 263 2.61 -17.00 29.03
CA PHE A 263 3.08 -15.80 28.32
C PHE A 263 2.79 -14.52 29.10
N PRO A 264 3.69 -13.53 29.06
CA PRO A 264 3.47 -12.26 29.76
C PRO A 264 2.31 -11.47 29.12
N PRO A 265 1.59 -10.64 29.92
CA PRO A 265 0.44 -9.85 29.46
C PRO A 265 0.72 -8.99 28.23
N ALA A 266 1.95 -8.46 28.09
CA ALA A 266 2.39 -7.64 26.96
C ALA A 266 2.30 -8.34 25.59
N VAL A 267 2.20 -9.68 25.58
CA VAL A 267 2.12 -10.49 24.35
C VAL A 267 0.70 -11.01 24.09
N HIS A 268 -0.20 -10.94 25.07
CA HIS A 268 -1.51 -11.60 25.01
C HIS A 268 -2.35 -11.19 23.81
N ASP A 269 -2.39 -9.91 23.46
CA ASP A 269 -3.16 -9.40 22.33
C ASP A 269 -2.75 -10.10 21.02
N MET A 270 -1.44 -10.10 20.74
CA MET A 270 -0.91 -10.69 19.52
C MET A 270 -0.99 -12.21 19.53
N LEU A 271 -0.76 -12.82 20.69
CA LEU A 271 -0.88 -14.26 20.88
C LEU A 271 -2.32 -14.75 20.65
N THR A 272 -3.31 -14.01 21.15
CA THR A 272 -4.74 -14.31 20.96
C THR A 272 -5.12 -14.29 19.48
N LEU A 273 -4.74 -13.23 18.77
CA LEU A 273 -4.99 -13.10 17.33
C LEU A 273 -4.27 -14.20 16.52
N GLY A 274 -3.01 -14.44 16.83
CA GLY A 274 -2.22 -15.46 16.15
C GLY A 274 -2.74 -16.88 16.40
N HIS A 275 -3.06 -17.21 17.64
CA HIS A 275 -3.63 -18.51 18.02
C HIS A 275 -4.97 -18.77 17.31
N ALA A 276 -5.89 -17.79 17.33
CA ALA A 276 -7.18 -17.88 16.65
C ALA A 276 -7.01 -18.08 15.13
N ARG A 277 -6.06 -17.35 14.49
CA ARG A 277 -5.76 -17.47 13.07
C ARG A 277 -5.26 -18.86 12.69
N VAL A 278 -4.32 -19.40 13.46
CA VAL A 278 -3.71 -20.72 13.19
C VAL A 278 -4.70 -21.85 13.46
N LEU A 279 -5.55 -21.70 14.50
CA LEU A 279 -6.65 -22.61 14.81
C LEU A 279 -7.67 -22.67 13.65
N ASP A 280 -8.11 -21.51 13.15
CA ASP A 280 -9.02 -21.39 11.99
C ASP A 280 -8.39 -21.99 10.72
N TYR A 281 -7.09 -21.77 10.53
CA TYR A 281 -6.37 -22.26 9.35
C TYR A 281 -6.30 -23.77 9.29
N GLN A 282 -6.03 -24.45 10.42
CA GLN A 282 -5.83 -25.90 10.44
C GLN A 282 -6.63 -26.58 11.55
N ASP A 283 -6.14 -26.64 12.77
CA ASP A 283 -6.71 -27.34 13.91
C ASP A 283 -6.01 -26.98 15.23
N ALA A 284 -6.55 -27.50 16.36
CA ALA A 284 -6.00 -27.25 17.69
C ALA A 284 -4.54 -27.73 17.86
N GLY A 285 -4.16 -28.85 17.24
CA GLY A 285 -2.77 -29.34 17.29
C GLY A 285 -1.80 -28.40 16.59
N TYR A 286 -2.25 -27.71 15.53
CA TYR A 286 -1.42 -26.73 14.83
C TYR A 286 -1.32 -25.42 15.63
N ALA A 287 -2.39 -25.02 16.32
CA ALA A 287 -2.36 -23.91 17.27
C ALA A 287 -1.46 -24.20 18.49
N ALA A 288 -1.43 -25.44 18.96
CA ALA A 288 -0.50 -25.86 20.01
C ALA A 288 0.96 -25.79 19.54
N LEU A 289 1.25 -26.20 18.29
CA LEU A 289 2.59 -26.05 17.67
C LEU A 289 3.02 -24.57 17.59
N TYR A 290 2.10 -23.67 17.21
CA TYR A 290 2.35 -22.24 17.21
C TYR A 290 2.76 -21.74 18.61
N ALA A 291 2.00 -22.09 19.64
CA ALA A 291 2.30 -21.72 21.03
C ALA A 291 3.62 -22.32 21.52
N GLN A 292 3.93 -23.57 21.17
CA GLN A 292 5.19 -24.23 21.48
C GLN A 292 6.40 -23.49 20.87
N ARG A 293 6.30 -23.11 19.60
CA ARG A 293 7.33 -22.33 18.88
C ARG A 293 7.59 -20.98 19.55
N LEU A 294 6.52 -20.27 19.86
CA LEU A 294 6.64 -18.99 20.57
C LEU A 294 7.21 -19.14 21.99
N GLY A 295 6.94 -20.26 22.66
CA GLY A 295 7.56 -20.55 23.94
C GLY A 295 9.08 -20.57 23.88
N ARG A 296 9.67 -21.14 22.83
CA ARG A 296 11.14 -21.14 22.63
C ARG A 296 11.70 -19.72 22.44
N VAL A 297 10.98 -18.88 21.68
CA VAL A 297 11.37 -17.47 21.48
C VAL A 297 11.27 -16.70 22.80
N LEU A 298 10.19 -16.90 23.57
CA LEU A 298 10.00 -16.29 24.88
C LEU A 298 11.12 -16.69 25.85
N ASP A 299 11.51 -17.96 25.88
CA ASP A 299 12.60 -18.45 26.73
C ASP A 299 13.96 -17.84 26.34
N ALA A 300 14.20 -17.63 25.02
CA ALA A 300 15.38 -16.93 24.54
C ALA A 300 15.34 -15.43 24.94
N GLU A 301 14.18 -14.76 24.84
CA GLU A 301 14.03 -13.37 25.21
C GLU A 301 14.16 -13.14 26.72
N ARG A 302 13.61 -14.02 27.55
CA ARG A 302 13.81 -13.98 29.01
C ARG A 302 15.28 -14.16 29.42
N THR A 303 16.05 -14.92 28.64
CA THR A 303 17.48 -15.06 28.88
C THR A 303 18.24 -13.77 28.55
N ALA A 304 17.87 -13.09 27.48
CA ALA A 304 18.51 -11.86 27.02
C ALA A 304 18.03 -10.60 27.78
N ASP A 305 16.79 -10.58 28.22
CA ASP A 305 16.14 -9.50 29.00
C ASP A 305 15.37 -10.08 30.20
N PRO A 306 16.09 -10.50 31.27
CA PRO A 306 15.45 -11.10 32.47
C PRO A 306 14.50 -10.16 33.20
N ALA A 307 14.73 -8.85 33.09
CA ALA A 307 13.88 -7.83 33.72
C ALA A 307 12.62 -7.50 32.90
N GLY A 308 12.53 -7.97 31.65
CA GLY A 308 11.42 -7.64 30.74
C GLY A 308 11.37 -6.15 30.37
N ALA A 309 12.50 -5.46 30.43
CA ALA A 309 12.61 -4.03 30.18
C ALA A 309 12.21 -3.65 28.75
N GLN A 310 12.37 -4.57 27.80
CA GLN A 310 12.00 -4.40 26.39
C GLN A 310 10.55 -4.82 26.07
N GLY A 311 9.74 -5.11 27.08
CA GLY A 311 8.30 -5.40 26.94
C GLY A 311 7.98 -6.63 26.10
N PHE A 312 8.89 -7.61 26.02
CA PHE A 312 8.76 -8.85 25.23
C PHE A 312 8.48 -8.58 23.74
N ALA A 313 9.14 -7.57 23.18
CA ALA A 313 8.88 -7.15 21.80
C ALA A 313 9.33 -8.19 20.75
N VAL A 314 10.40 -8.98 21.01
CA VAL A 314 10.83 -10.08 20.14
C VAL A 314 9.72 -11.14 20.04
N THR A 315 9.21 -11.59 21.19
CA THR A 315 8.14 -12.59 21.25
C THR A 315 6.86 -12.07 20.60
N ARG A 316 6.53 -10.78 20.82
CA ARG A 316 5.35 -10.14 20.24
C ARG A 316 5.42 -10.05 18.71
N GLU A 317 6.55 -9.65 18.17
CA GLU A 317 6.74 -9.59 16.71
C GLU A 317 6.82 -11.00 16.11
N ALA A 318 7.51 -11.93 16.78
CA ALA A 318 7.51 -13.34 16.37
C ALA A 318 6.08 -13.91 16.36
N ALA A 319 5.24 -13.60 17.35
CA ALA A 319 3.85 -14.05 17.41
C ALA A 319 3.06 -13.59 16.17
N ARG A 320 3.23 -12.33 15.76
CA ARG A 320 2.58 -11.76 14.59
C ARG A 320 2.97 -12.48 13.31
N TRP A 321 4.27 -12.52 13.02
CA TRP A 321 4.77 -12.99 11.73
C TRP A 321 4.71 -14.51 11.61
N LEU A 322 4.91 -15.25 12.71
CA LEU A 322 4.74 -16.69 12.73
C LEU A 322 3.30 -17.11 12.41
N ALA A 323 2.30 -16.44 13.00
CA ALA A 323 0.89 -16.73 12.73
C ALA A 323 0.53 -16.48 11.26
N LEU A 324 1.06 -15.40 10.67
CA LEU A 324 0.86 -15.07 9.26
C LEU A 324 1.53 -16.11 8.37
N TRP A 325 2.76 -16.50 8.66
CA TRP A 325 3.49 -17.50 7.87
C TRP A 325 2.90 -18.90 8.02
N MET A 326 2.56 -19.34 9.24
CA MET A 326 1.88 -20.62 9.48
C MET A 326 0.53 -20.73 8.77
N ALA A 327 -0.16 -19.61 8.53
CA ALA A 327 -1.41 -19.55 7.79
C ALA A 327 -1.20 -19.17 6.32
N PHE A 328 -0.19 -19.76 5.67
CA PHE A 328 0.14 -19.51 4.26
C PHE A 328 -0.99 -19.94 3.30
N ASP A 329 -1.03 -19.28 2.13
CA ASP A 329 -2.07 -19.56 1.15
C ASP A 329 -1.80 -20.81 0.35
N ASP A 330 -2.80 -21.67 0.28
CA ASP A 330 -2.89 -22.82 -0.59
C ASP A 330 -4.30 -22.91 -1.20
N ILE A 331 -4.50 -23.83 -2.13
CA ILE A 331 -5.80 -23.99 -2.81
C ILE A 331 -6.93 -24.31 -1.83
N VAL A 332 -6.65 -25.00 -0.73
CA VAL A 332 -7.59 -25.35 0.33
C VAL A 332 -7.99 -24.09 1.12
N ARG A 333 -7.00 -23.25 1.46
CA ARG A 333 -7.25 -21.97 2.16
C ARG A 333 -8.07 -21.03 1.29
N VAL A 334 -7.71 -20.89 0.02
CA VAL A 334 -8.44 -20.05 -0.94
C VAL A 334 -9.89 -20.52 -1.07
N ALA A 335 -10.13 -21.82 -1.20
CA ALA A 335 -11.48 -22.39 -1.25
C ALA A 335 -12.28 -22.12 0.03
N ALA A 336 -11.65 -22.29 1.20
CA ALA A 336 -12.27 -22.02 2.50
C ALA A 336 -12.68 -20.55 2.64
N LEU A 337 -11.80 -19.60 2.29
CA LEU A 337 -12.08 -18.16 2.34
C LEU A 337 -13.20 -17.76 1.39
N LYS A 338 -13.22 -18.35 0.18
CA LYS A 338 -14.24 -18.06 -0.84
C LYS A 338 -15.62 -18.63 -0.49
N GLY A 339 -15.67 -19.69 0.32
CA GLY A 339 -16.91 -20.31 0.80
C GLY A 339 -17.51 -19.68 2.06
N ARG A 340 -16.94 -18.61 2.63
CA ARG A 340 -17.43 -17.98 3.87
C ARG A 340 -18.68 -17.14 3.65
N ALA A 341 -19.62 -17.21 4.60
CA ALA A 341 -20.82 -16.38 4.58
C ALA A 341 -20.49 -14.86 4.71
N SER A 342 -19.49 -14.51 5.49
CA SER A 342 -19.00 -13.13 5.63
C SER A 342 -18.56 -12.53 4.29
N ARG A 343 -17.94 -13.33 3.42
CA ARG A 343 -17.60 -12.91 2.07
C ARG A 343 -18.85 -12.61 1.22
N ALA A 344 -19.85 -13.46 1.28
CA ALA A 344 -21.09 -13.25 0.53
C ALA A 344 -21.78 -11.94 0.95
N GLN A 345 -21.85 -11.68 2.26
CA GLN A 345 -22.37 -10.43 2.79
C GLN A 345 -21.56 -9.21 2.31
N ARG A 346 -20.22 -9.28 2.40
CA ARG A 346 -19.35 -8.22 1.94
C ARG A 346 -19.55 -7.92 0.45
N VAL A 347 -19.56 -8.93 -0.41
CA VAL A 347 -19.80 -8.76 -1.85
C VAL A 347 -21.14 -8.09 -2.11
N ARG A 348 -22.21 -8.45 -1.39
CA ARG A 348 -23.51 -7.77 -1.52
C ARG A 348 -23.43 -6.29 -1.13
N GLN A 349 -22.71 -5.98 -0.06
CA GLN A 349 -22.48 -4.59 0.37
C GLN A 349 -21.66 -3.79 -0.65
N GLU A 350 -20.60 -4.39 -1.21
CA GLU A 350 -19.73 -3.78 -2.22
C GLU A 350 -20.51 -3.36 -3.49
N VAL A 351 -21.39 -4.24 -3.96
CA VAL A 351 -22.22 -3.94 -5.15
C VAL A 351 -23.52 -3.20 -4.78
N ARG A 352 -23.70 -2.84 -3.51
CA ARG A 352 -24.90 -2.17 -2.97
C ARG A 352 -26.20 -2.90 -3.34
N ALA A 353 -26.15 -4.22 -3.33
CA ALA A 353 -27.33 -5.06 -3.62
C ALA A 353 -28.29 -5.08 -2.42
N GLY A 354 -29.55 -4.82 -2.65
CA GLY A 354 -30.64 -4.99 -1.68
C GLY A 354 -30.94 -6.48 -1.41
N ASP A 355 -31.82 -6.75 -0.46
CA ASP A 355 -32.14 -8.13 -0.07
C ASP A 355 -32.82 -8.92 -1.21
N GLU A 356 -33.58 -8.27 -2.06
CA GLU A 356 -34.27 -8.85 -3.22
C GLU A 356 -33.37 -9.01 -4.47
N ASP A 357 -32.16 -8.43 -4.47
CA ASP A 357 -31.27 -8.47 -5.63
C ASP A 357 -30.55 -9.81 -5.76
N ILE A 358 -30.51 -10.36 -6.98
CA ILE A 358 -29.77 -11.58 -7.29
C ILE A 358 -28.33 -11.23 -7.66
N VAL A 359 -27.37 -11.50 -6.75
CA VAL A 359 -25.96 -11.29 -6.99
C VAL A 359 -25.31 -12.57 -7.50
N LYS A 360 -24.83 -12.57 -8.76
CA LYS A 360 -24.11 -13.70 -9.35
C LYS A 360 -22.61 -13.48 -9.26
N VAL A 361 -21.93 -14.26 -8.42
CA VAL A 361 -20.48 -14.18 -8.20
C VAL A 361 -19.79 -15.35 -8.88
N TYR A 362 -18.80 -15.04 -9.73
CA TYR A 362 -17.97 -16.03 -10.40
C TYR A 362 -16.52 -15.87 -9.96
N ASP A 363 -15.98 -16.92 -9.40
CA ASP A 363 -14.57 -17.00 -9.04
C ASP A 363 -13.78 -17.67 -10.16
N HIS A 364 -12.76 -16.98 -10.65
CA HIS A 364 -11.86 -17.51 -11.67
C HIS A 364 -10.57 -18.00 -11.01
N PHE A 365 -10.28 -19.28 -11.17
CA PHE A 365 -9.05 -19.92 -10.70
C PHE A 365 -8.26 -20.41 -11.89
N LYS A 366 -6.95 -20.40 -11.76
CA LYS A 366 -6.05 -20.99 -12.76
C LYS A 366 -4.91 -21.73 -12.05
N PRO A 367 -5.22 -22.76 -11.23
CA PRO A 367 -4.17 -23.53 -10.57
C PRO A 367 -3.29 -24.21 -11.60
N GLY A 368 -1.99 -24.11 -11.41
CA GLY A 368 -0.99 -24.81 -12.21
C GLY A 368 -0.56 -26.14 -11.61
N ALA A 369 0.41 -26.77 -12.26
CA ALA A 369 0.97 -28.03 -11.78
C ALA A 369 1.59 -27.90 -10.37
N ALA A 370 2.19 -26.74 -10.06
CA ALA A 370 2.79 -26.47 -8.76
C ALA A 370 1.75 -26.44 -7.63
N GLU A 371 0.58 -25.80 -7.84
CA GLU A 371 -0.49 -25.72 -6.86
C GLU A 371 -1.13 -27.09 -6.57
N PHE A 372 -1.28 -27.94 -7.58
CA PHE A 372 -1.73 -29.32 -7.36
C PHE A 372 -0.65 -30.16 -6.67
N ALA A 373 0.59 -30.03 -7.09
CA ALA A 373 1.72 -30.74 -6.48
C ALA A 373 1.89 -30.38 -4.99
N ALA A 374 1.56 -29.15 -4.60
CA ALA A 374 1.65 -28.67 -3.23
C ALA A 374 0.85 -29.51 -2.21
N LEU A 375 -0.27 -30.12 -2.63
CA LEU A 375 -1.11 -31.00 -1.80
C LEU A 375 -0.64 -32.46 -1.78
N LEU A 376 0.26 -32.83 -2.69
CA LEU A 376 0.76 -34.19 -2.80
C LEU A 376 1.98 -34.42 -1.88
N PRO A 377 2.20 -35.68 -1.44
CA PRO A 377 3.44 -36.03 -0.75
C PRO A 377 4.67 -35.68 -1.59
N PRO A 378 5.84 -35.38 -0.97
CA PRO A 378 7.03 -34.87 -1.67
C PRO A 378 7.50 -35.70 -2.86
N SER A 379 7.37 -37.04 -2.79
CA SER A 379 7.73 -37.94 -3.88
C SER A 379 6.86 -37.77 -5.13
N LEU A 380 5.53 -37.64 -4.95
CA LEU A 380 4.59 -37.43 -6.03
C LEU A 380 4.67 -35.97 -6.56
N ALA A 381 4.82 -35.01 -5.65
CA ALA A 381 4.98 -33.60 -6.01
C ALA A 381 6.18 -33.40 -6.94
N ARG A 382 7.33 -34.02 -6.64
CA ARG A 382 8.52 -33.97 -7.49
C ARG A 382 8.27 -34.54 -8.89
N ARG A 383 7.48 -35.61 -9.03
CA ARG A 383 7.13 -36.20 -10.35
C ARG A 383 6.26 -35.23 -11.16
N VAL A 384 5.23 -34.65 -10.53
CA VAL A 384 4.32 -33.69 -11.21
C VAL A 384 5.07 -32.43 -11.65
N THR A 385 5.90 -31.86 -10.78
CA THR A 385 6.69 -30.67 -11.12
C THR A 385 7.78 -30.97 -12.14
N ALA A 386 8.39 -32.16 -12.13
CA ALA A 386 9.36 -32.59 -13.14
C ALA A 386 8.68 -32.77 -14.51
N TRP A 387 7.49 -33.36 -14.53
CA TRP A 387 6.69 -33.51 -15.75
C TRP A 387 6.37 -32.14 -16.37
N ASP A 388 5.89 -31.16 -15.58
CA ASP A 388 5.58 -29.83 -16.11
C ASP A 388 6.83 -29.06 -16.56
N ARG A 389 7.95 -29.17 -15.84
CA ARG A 389 9.25 -28.66 -16.29
C ARG A 389 9.70 -29.27 -17.62
N GLY A 390 9.53 -30.61 -17.77
CA GLY A 390 9.82 -31.28 -19.03
C GLY A 390 8.93 -30.81 -20.19
N ARG A 391 7.69 -30.44 -19.94
CA ARG A 391 6.80 -29.79 -20.93
C ARG A 391 7.31 -28.41 -21.32
N GLN A 392 7.69 -27.60 -20.33
CA GLN A 392 8.21 -26.25 -20.55
C GLN A 392 9.53 -26.27 -21.33
N ALA A 393 10.41 -27.22 -21.05
CA ALA A 393 11.66 -27.42 -21.80
C ALA A 393 11.42 -27.76 -23.28
N ARG A 394 10.27 -28.36 -23.61
CA ARG A 394 9.83 -28.67 -24.98
C ARG A 394 9.05 -27.50 -25.63
N GLY A 395 9.05 -26.31 -25.03
CA GLY A 395 8.40 -25.11 -25.57
C GLY A 395 6.89 -24.99 -25.29
N HIS A 396 6.31 -25.89 -24.49
CA HIS A 396 4.91 -25.76 -24.08
C HIS A 396 4.76 -24.75 -22.94
N ALA A 397 3.61 -24.06 -22.89
CA ALA A 397 3.27 -23.22 -21.74
C ALA A 397 3.15 -24.06 -20.45
N PRO A 398 3.45 -23.51 -19.26
CA PRO A 398 3.18 -24.17 -17.99
C PRO A 398 1.75 -24.70 -17.95
N TRP A 399 1.59 -25.93 -17.45
CA TRP A 399 0.25 -26.50 -17.35
C TRP A 399 -0.56 -25.75 -16.27
N ALA A 400 -1.78 -25.39 -16.61
CA ALA A 400 -2.71 -24.79 -15.68
C ALA A 400 -4.14 -25.11 -16.10
N LEU A 401 -5.00 -25.34 -15.12
CA LEU A 401 -6.42 -25.64 -15.32
C LEU A 401 -7.27 -24.40 -15.06
N PRO A 402 -7.82 -23.74 -16.08
CA PRO A 402 -8.73 -22.62 -15.87
C PRO A 402 -10.08 -23.15 -15.35
N LEU A 403 -10.46 -22.71 -14.15
CA LEU A 403 -11.71 -23.07 -13.50
C LEU A 403 -12.54 -21.80 -13.27
N LYS A 404 -13.81 -21.83 -13.67
CA LYS A 404 -14.80 -20.81 -13.37
C LYS A 404 -15.84 -21.42 -12.41
N VAL A 405 -15.83 -20.98 -11.17
CA VAL A 405 -16.72 -21.48 -10.13
C VAL A 405 -17.75 -20.40 -9.78
N GLY A 406 -19.03 -20.70 -9.99
CA GLY A 406 -20.12 -19.80 -9.57
C GLY A 406 -20.41 -19.98 -8.09
N SER A 407 -19.78 -19.18 -7.22
CA SER A 407 -19.97 -19.29 -5.76
C SER A 407 -21.39 -18.93 -5.28
N HIS A 408 -22.20 -18.33 -6.15
CA HIS A 408 -23.63 -18.10 -5.94
C HIS A 408 -24.49 -19.35 -6.17
N SER A 409 -23.96 -20.41 -6.79
CA SER A 409 -24.69 -21.64 -7.08
C SER A 409 -24.43 -22.72 -6.03
N VAL A 410 -25.40 -23.62 -5.83
CA VAL A 410 -25.27 -24.76 -4.91
C VAL A 410 -24.07 -25.64 -5.29
N ALA A 411 -23.92 -25.98 -6.56
CA ALA A 411 -22.82 -26.80 -7.05
C ALA A 411 -21.45 -26.12 -6.86
N GLY A 412 -21.36 -24.83 -7.16
CA GLY A 412 -20.12 -24.06 -6.95
C GLY A 412 -19.74 -23.94 -5.47
N MET A 413 -20.74 -23.70 -4.60
CA MET A 413 -20.51 -23.65 -3.16
C MET A 413 -20.13 -25.03 -2.59
N ALA A 414 -20.77 -26.09 -3.06
CA ALA A 414 -20.44 -27.46 -2.67
C ALA A 414 -19.00 -27.83 -3.09
N SER A 415 -18.58 -27.45 -4.30
CA SER A 415 -17.21 -27.65 -4.79
C SER A 415 -16.17 -26.91 -3.90
N LEU A 416 -16.44 -25.66 -3.53
CA LEU A 416 -15.56 -24.90 -2.63
C LEU A 416 -15.49 -25.53 -1.23
N ARG A 417 -16.63 -25.99 -0.69
CA ARG A 417 -16.68 -26.68 0.61
C ARG A 417 -15.95 -28.02 0.58
N LEU A 418 -16.09 -28.77 -0.52
CA LEU A 418 -15.37 -30.04 -0.72
C LEU A 418 -13.85 -29.79 -0.74
N LEU A 419 -13.40 -28.79 -1.51
CA LEU A 419 -11.98 -28.41 -1.50
C LEU A 419 -11.51 -27.97 -0.11
N ALA A 420 -12.30 -27.15 0.58
CA ALA A 420 -11.99 -26.70 1.93
C ALA A 420 -11.90 -27.84 2.95
N SER A 421 -12.70 -28.91 2.77
CA SER A 421 -12.67 -30.09 3.64
C SER A 421 -11.37 -30.89 3.52
N LEU A 422 -10.59 -30.71 2.45
CA LEU A 422 -9.30 -31.36 2.24
C LEU A 422 -8.16 -30.80 3.11
N ARG A 423 -8.46 -29.92 4.08
CA ARG A 423 -7.45 -29.34 4.99
C ARG A 423 -6.59 -30.39 5.74
N TRP A 424 -7.12 -31.60 5.96
CA TRP A 424 -6.38 -32.69 6.59
C TRP A 424 -5.23 -33.22 5.71
N LEU A 425 -5.33 -33.11 4.38
CA LEU A 425 -4.27 -33.46 3.43
C LEU A 425 -3.09 -32.49 3.49
N ARG A 426 -3.34 -31.22 3.88
CA ARG A 426 -2.33 -30.16 3.92
C ARG A 426 -1.07 -30.59 4.65
N ARG A 427 -1.20 -31.23 5.83
CA ARG A 427 -0.05 -31.67 6.62
C ARG A 427 0.83 -32.74 5.94
N ARG A 428 0.30 -33.45 4.93
CA ARG A 428 1.02 -34.44 4.13
C ARG A 428 1.59 -33.86 2.84
N GLY A 429 1.23 -32.63 2.50
CA GLY A 429 1.64 -31.96 1.29
C GLY A 429 3.10 -31.50 1.32
N SER A 430 3.73 -31.52 0.14
CA SER A 430 5.12 -31.09 -0.03
C SER A 430 5.34 -29.64 0.38
N ARG A 431 4.41 -28.76 0.00
CA ARG A 431 4.48 -27.33 0.37
C ARG A 431 4.41 -27.13 1.89
N PHE A 432 3.57 -27.90 2.59
CA PHE A 432 3.51 -27.80 4.04
C PHE A 432 4.87 -28.13 4.67
N ALA A 433 5.51 -29.21 4.23
CA ALA A 433 6.84 -29.61 4.73
C ALA A 433 7.91 -28.54 4.45
N GLU A 434 7.90 -27.97 3.24
CA GLU A 434 8.80 -26.88 2.85
C GLU A 434 8.58 -25.63 3.71
N GLU A 435 7.32 -25.18 3.87
CA GLU A 435 7.01 -24.01 4.69
C GLU A 435 7.39 -24.23 6.16
N GLN A 436 7.16 -25.43 6.71
CA GLN A 436 7.56 -25.73 8.09
C GLN A 436 9.09 -25.70 8.26
N ALA A 437 9.86 -26.21 7.29
CA ALA A 437 11.31 -26.15 7.34
C ALA A 437 11.86 -24.71 7.30
N LEU A 438 11.27 -23.86 6.46
CA LEU A 438 11.65 -22.44 6.38
C LEU A 438 11.27 -21.66 7.66
N ILE A 439 10.09 -21.94 8.23
CA ILE A 439 9.67 -21.37 9.51
C ILE A 439 10.63 -21.74 10.63
N GLU A 440 11.02 -23.00 10.75
CA GLU A 440 11.98 -23.45 11.77
C GLU A 440 13.34 -22.77 11.59
N ARG A 441 13.80 -22.61 10.36
CA ARG A 441 15.07 -21.90 10.07
C ARG A 441 15.03 -20.44 10.52
N TRP A 442 13.94 -19.73 10.23
CA TRP A 442 13.76 -18.36 10.69
C TRP A 442 13.66 -18.29 12.22
N LEU A 443 12.88 -19.16 12.86
CA LEU A 443 12.77 -19.19 14.32
C LEU A 443 14.11 -19.48 15.00
N ALA A 444 14.89 -20.41 14.45
CA ALA A 444 16.22 -20.69 14.96
C ALA A 444 17.13 -19.44 14.89
N ALA A 445 17.04 -18.67 13.81
CA ALA A 445 17.78 -17.41 13.68
C ALA A 445 17.29 -16.33 14.69
N VAL A 446 15.97 -16.23 14.92
CA VAL A 446 15.41 -15.36 15.96
C VAL A 446 15.91 -15.77 17.33
N GLU A 447 15.81 -17.04 17.69
CA GLU A 447 16.25 -17.57 18.99
C GLU A 447 17.75 -17.35 19.23
N ALA A 448 18.58 -17.67 18.23
CA ALA A 448 20.03 -17.50 18.33
C ALA A 448 20.42 -16.02 18.44
N GLY A 449 19.89 -15.18 17.56
CA GLY A 449 20.14 -13.75 17.59
C GLY A 449 19.69 -13.09 18.90
N THR A 450 18.53 -13.52 19.45
CA THR A 450 18.02 -13.00 20.72
C THR A 450 18.94 -13.39 21.90
N ARG A 451 19.42 -14.63 21.95
CA ARG A 451 20.35 -15.07 23.02
C ARG A 451 21.70 -14.35 22.96
N GLU A 452 22.17 -14.02 21.76
CA GLU A 452 23.43 -13.31 21.56
C GLU A 452 23.30 -11.83 21.89
N ALA A 453 22.25 -11.16 21.39
CA ALA A 453 21.87 -9.80 21.71
C ALA A 453 20.40 -9.57 21.42
N TRP A 454 19.65 -9.01 22.37
CA TRP A 454 18.23 -8.73 22.22
C TRP A 454 17.89 -7.97 20.93
N ALA A 455 18.66 -6.91 20.62
CA ALA A 455 18.47 -6.07 19.44
C ALA A 455 18.60 -6.87 18.13
N LEU A 456 19.53 -7.81 18.05
CA LEU A 456 19.71 -8.66 16.87
C LEU A 456 18.52 -9.58 16.67
N GLY A 457 18.07 -10.25 17.72
CA GLY A 457 16.88 -11.10 17.68
C GLY A 457 15.62 -10.33 17.29
N HIS A 458 15.46 -9.12 17.81
CA HIS A 458 14.34 -8.24 17.47
C HIS A 458 14.31 -7.89 15.97
N GLU A 459 15.44 -7.49 15.39
CA GLU A 459 15.52 -7.16 13.96
C GLU A 459 15.30 -8.39 13.07
N VAL A 460 15.80 -9.58 13.46
CA VAL A 460 15.53 -10.84 12.76
C VAL A 460 14.05 -11.21 12.85
N ALA A 461 13.38 -11.01 13.99
CA ALA A 461 11.94 -11.23 14.13
C ALA A 461 11.14 -10.30 13.20
N LEU A 462 11.52 -9.02 13.13
CA LEU A 462 10.91 -8.03 12.23
C LEU A 462 11.08 -8.36 10.74
N CYS A 463 12.10 -9.15 10.35
CA CYS A 463 12.24 -9.61 8.97
C CYS A 463 11.07 -10.49 8.50
N GLY A 464 10.28 -11.08 9.39
CA GLY A 464 9.02 -11.74 9.06
C GLY A 464 8.07 -10.86 8.25
N ARG A 465 8.17 -9.53 8.37
CA ARG A 465 7.44 -8.54 7.57
C ARG A 465 7.74 -8.62 6.06
N LEU A 466 8.85 -9.19 5.66
CA LEU A 466 9.21 -9.36 4.25
C LEU A 466 8.29 -10.35 3.53
N ILE A 467 7.67 -11.27 4.28
CA ILE A 467 6.76 -12.29 3.74
C ILE A 467 5.39 -11.66 3.58
N LYS A 468 5.11 -11.11 2.41
CA LYS A 468 3.84 -10.48 2.08
C LYS A 468 3.38 -10.86 0.67
N GLY A 469 2.08 -10.70 0.40
CA GLY A 469 1.50 -10.94 -0.92
C GLY A 469 1.39 -12.43 -1.28
N TYR A 470 1.18 -12.71 -2.57
CA TYR A 470 0.88 -14.03 -3.10
C TYR A 470 1.89 -14.43 -4.19
N GLY A 471 2.00 -15.74 -4.44
CA GLY A 471 2.80 -16.28 -5.53
C GLY A 471 4.26 -15.83 -5.48
N SER A 472 4.78 -15.34 -6.59
CA SER A 472 6.19 -14.93 -6.72
C SER A 472 6.62 -13.81 -5.77
N THR A 473 5.69 -12.94 -5.34
CA THR A 473 5.99 -11.88 -4.35
C THR A 473 6.25 -12.49 -2.97
N ASN A 474 5.44 -13.47 -2.57
CA ASN A 474 5.62 -14.18 -1.31
C ASN A 474 6.92 -14.99 -1.31
N GLU A 475 7.22 -15.72 -2.40
CA GLU A 475 8.46 -16.49 -2.55
C GLU A 475 9.69 -15.59 -2.48
N ARG A 476 9.68 -14.46 -3.19
CA ARG A 476 10.76 -13.47 -3.12
C ARG A 476 10.93 -12.91 -1.71
N GLY A 477 9.83 -12.64 -1.00
CA GLY A 477 9.87 -12.18 0.40
C GLY A 477 10.58 -13.17 1.32
N LYS A 478 10.29 -14.47 1.19
CA LYS A 478 10.96 -15.54 1.94
C LYS A 478 12.44 -15.65 1.58
N GLU A 479 12.77 -15.60 0.29
CA GLU A 479 14.14 -15.61 -0.19
C GLU A 479 14.94 -14.43 0.37
N ASN A 480 14.38 -13.24 0.34
CA ASN A 480 15.00 -12.06 0.93
C ASN A 480 15.23 -12.21 2.43
N LEU A 481 14.21 -12.69 3.17
CA LEU A 481 14.34 -12.95 4.61
C LEU A 481 15.47 -13.91 4.89
N LEU A 482 15.48 -15.07 4.23
CA LEU A 482 16.51 -16.08 4.45
C LEU A 482 17.89 -15.57 4.06
N HIS A 483 18.02 -14.85 2.95
CA HIS A 483 19.30 -14.29 2.53
C HIS A 483 19.85 -13.27 3.54
N VAL A 484 18.99 -12.39 4.06
CA VAL A 484 19.35 -11.43 5.12
C VAL A 484 19.76 -12.17 6.40
N THR A 485 19.00 -13.17 6.83
CA THR A 485 19.32 -13.91 8.06
C THR A 485 20.60 -14.73 7.93
N ASP A 486 20.82 -15.39 6.79
CA ASP A 486 21.98 -16.27 6.59
C ASP A 486 23.30 -15.50 6.43
N HIS A 487 23.25 -14.29 5.88
CA HIS A 487 24.48 -13.56 5.53
C HIS A 487 24.76 -12.34 6.40
N LEU A 488 23.73 -11.72 7.03
CA LEU A 488 23.95 -10.59 7.92
C LEU A 488 23.77 -10.95 9.39
N ALA A 489 22.70 -11.69 9.74
CA ALA A 489 22.46 -12.02 11.15
C ALA A 489 23.49 -13.01 11.72
N THR A 490 24.10 -13.84 10.89
CA THR A 490 25.08 -14.87 11.28
C THR A 490 26.52 -14.51 10.89
N GLN A 491 26.78 -13.26 10.45
CA GLN A 491 28.09 -12.87 9.94
C GLN A 491 29.17 -12.96 11.03
N ALA A 492 30.16 -13.81 10.79
CA ALA A 492 31.24 -14.04 11.73
C ALA A 492 32.18 -12.81 11.85
N GLY A 493 32.67 -12.55 13.05
CA GLY A 493 33.64 -11.45 13.30
C GLY A 493 33.00 -10.05 13.36
N VAL A 494 31.69 -9.90 13.16
CA VAL A 494 30.97 -8.62 13.28
C VAL A 494 30.20 -8.58 14.59
N PRO A 495 30.31 -7.48 15.38
CA PRO A 495 29.58 -7.34 16.64
C PRO A 495 28.06 -7.47 16.47
N PRO A 496 27.33 -8.04 17.44
CA PRO A 496 25.88 -8.23 17.33
C PRO A 496 25.09 -6.93 17.09
N ALA A 497 25.53 -5.81 17.65
CA ALA A 497 24.88 -4.52 17.45
C ALA A 497 25.01 -4.03 16.00
N GLU A 498 26.16 -4.22 15.36
CA GLU A 498 26.37 -3.86 13.96
C GLU A 498 25.58 -4.77 13.04
N ARG A 499 25.51 -6.07 13.34
CA ARG A 499 24.66 -7.02 12.60
C ARG A 499 23.18 -6.65 12.71
N ALA A 500 22.70 -6.23 13.87
CA ALA A 500 21.34 -5.75 14.05
C ALA A 500 21.05 -4.53 13.15
N GLN A 501 21.97 -3.57 13.08
CA GLN A 501 21.83 -2.41 12.19
C GLN A 501 21.85 -2.82 10.72
N ALA A 502 22.72 -3.75 10.32
CA ALA A 502 22.79 -4.27 8.96
C ALA A 502 21.48 -4.99 8.56
N VAL A 503 20.92 -5.82 9.45
CA VAL A 503 19.64 -6.50 9.24
C VAL A 503 18.49 -5.49 9.12
N ALA A 504 18.45 -4.45 9.97
CA ALA A 504 17.46 -3.38 9.92
C ALA A 504 17.52 -2.61 8.59
N ALA A 505 18.73 -2.25 8.14
CA ALA A 505 18.97 -1.55 6.88
C ALA A 505 18.53 -2.41 5.68
N ALA A 506 18.93 -3.70 5.65
CA ALA A 506 18.56 -4.64 4.60
C ALA A 506 17.05 -4.88 4.54
N ARG A 507 16.39 -5.04 5.69
CA ARG A 507 14.93 -5.15 5.77
C ARG A 507 14.24 -3.91 5.21
N THR A 508 14.70 -2.72 5.57
CA THR A 508 14.16 -1.45 5.09
C THR A 508 14.33 -1.32 3.57
N ALA A 509 15.51 -1.61 3.06
CA ALA A 509 15.80 -1.61 1.62
C ALA A 509 14.92 -2.62 0.84
N ALA A 510 14.73 -3.83 1.38
CA ALA A 510 13.88 -4.84 0.78
C ALA A 510 12.38 -4.47 0.74
N LEU A 511 11.92 -3.65 1.69
CA LEU A 511 10.55 -3.15 1.72
C LEU A 511 10.33 -1.94 0.81
N ALA A 512 11.37 -1.16 0.54
CA ALA A 512 11.30 0.04 -0.28
C ALA A 512 11.39 -0.25 -1.79
N ASP A 513 12.09 -1.32 -2.19
CA ASP A 513 12.33 -1.65 -3.60
C ASP A 513 11.93 -3.09 -3.94
N ASP A 514 10.80 -3.26 -4.60
CA ASP A 514 10.31 -4.58 -5.05
C ASP A 514 11.23 -5.23 -6.10
N ALA A 515 12.04 -4.46 -6.84
CA ALA A 515 13.05 -5.00 -7.76
C ALA A 515 14.27 -5.57 -7.01
N GLY A 516 14.48 -5.11 -5.77
CA GLY A 516 15.49 -5.61 -4.84
C GLY A 516 16.90 -5.09 -5.10
N ARG A 517 17.08 -4.08 -5.96
CA ARG A 517 18.39 -3.44 -6.19
C ARG A 517 18.90 -2.71 -4.96
N ALA A 518 17.99 -2.06 -4.22
CA ALA A 518 18.32 -1.40 -2.97
C ALA A 518 18.79 -2.41 -1.92
N LEU A 519 18.15 -3.58 -1.84
CA LEU A 519 18.59 -4.67 -0.96
C LEU A 519 19.97 -5.18 -1.35
N ASP A 520 20.23 -5.45 -2.64
CA ASP A 520 21.52 -5.95 -3.10
C ASP A 520 22.66 -4.96 -2.82
N ALA A 521 22.41 -3.66 -3.03
CA ALA A 521 23.37 -2.60 -2.67
C ALA A 521 23.65 -2.56 -1.15
N THR A 522 22.61 -2.71 -0.32
CA THR A 522 22.77 -2.73 1.14
C THR A 522 23.50 -3.97 1.61
N LEU A 523 23.24 -5.15 1.05
CA LEU A 523 23.95 -6.39 1.36
C LEU A 523 25.45 -6.22 1.09
N LEU A 524 25.83 -5.73 -0.09
CA LEU A 524 27.22 -5.47 -0.45
C LEU A 524 27.89 -4.45 0.48
N ALA A 525 27.18 -3.36 0.84
CA ALA A 525 27.69 -2.33 1.76
C ALA A 525 28.02 -2.89 3.17
N HIS A 526 27.32 -3.94 3.58
CA HIS A 526 27.55 -4.62 4.86
C HIS A 526 28.37 -5.93 4.72
N GLY A 527 29.05 -6.13 3.58
CA GLY A 527 29.96 -7.29 3.37
C GLY A 527 29.24 -8.63 3.13
N ALA A 528 27.94 -8.61 2.84
CA ALA A 528 27.18 -9.79 2.46
C ALA A 528 27.09 -9.93 0.93
N PRO A 529 27.00 -11.16 0.37
CA PRO A 529 26.84 -11.34 -1.07
C PRO A 529 25.48 -10.81 -1.55
N ALA A 530 25.44 -10.26 -2.76
CA ALA A 530 24.19 -9.94 -3.43
C ALA A 530 23.35 -11.22 -3.64
N ARG A 531 22.04 -11.05 -3.76
CA ARG A 531 21.13 -12.19 -4.01
C ARG A 531 21.44 -12.86 -5.35
N PRO A 532 21.27 -14.18 -5.47
CA PRO A 532 21.47 -14.87 -6.74
C PRO A 532 20.45 -14.37 -7.78
N VAL A 533 20.93 -13.94 -8.94
CA VAL A 533 20.09 -13.51 -10.06
C VAL A 533 19.42 -14.74 -10.66
N LYS A 534 18.10 -14.84 -10.53
CA LYS A 534 17.33 -15.87 -11.24
C LYS A 534 17.16 -15.41 -12.69
N ALA A 535 17.79 -16.11 -13.62
CA ALA A 535 17.57 -15.89 -15.03
C ALA A 535 16.08 -16.07 -15.38
N GLN A 536 15.40 -14.99 -15.73
CA GLN A 536 14.06 -15.09 -16.30
C GLN A 536 14.21 -15.43 -17.78
N PRO A 537 13.63 -16.54 -18.27
CA PRO A 537 13.67 -16.83 -19.69
C PRO A 537 12.93 -15.73 -20.44
N ILE A 538 13.62 -15.06 -21.37
CA ILE A 538 13.04 -14.06 -22.25
C ILE A 538 11.98 -14.76 -23.09
N ARG A 539 10.71 -14.50 -22.82
CA ARG A 539 9.61 -15.00 -23.63
C ARG A 539 9.38 -14.03 -24.79
N TRP A 540 9.86 -14.37 -25.94
CA TRP A 540 9.51 -13.68 -27.17
C TRP A 540 8.01 -13.90 -27.44
N MET A 541 7.19 -12.87 -27.28
CA MET A 541 5.81 -12.91 -27.73
C MET A 541 5.80 -12.83 -29.26
N LYS A 542 5.45 -13.91 -29.95
CA LYS A 542 5.14 -13.87 -31.37
C LYS A 542 4.03 -12.83 -31.57
N ARG A 543 4.31 -11.75 -32.30
CA ARG A 543 3.26 -10.85 -32.78
C ARG A 543 2.22 -11.71 -33.51
N LYS A 544 0.94 -11.62 -33.12
CA LYS A 544 -0.13 -12.12 -33.96
C LYS A 544 0.01 -11.45 -35.32
N PRO A 545 0.01 -12.18 -36.43
CA PRO A 545 -0.09 -11.57 -37.73
C PRO A 545 -1.37 -10.73 -37.76
N THR A 546 -1.25 -9.44 -38.00
CA THR A 546 -2.39 -8.58 -38.33
C THR A 546 -2.96 -9.16 -39.61
N GLY A 547 -4.10 -9.85 -39.51
CA GLY A 547 -4.85 -10.34 -40.65
C GLY A 547 -5.20 -9.15 -41.53
N GLY A 548 -4.65 -9.14 -42.75
CA GLY A 548 -5.07 -8.25 -43.81
C GLY A 548 -6.45 -8.70 -44.34
N ALA A 549 -7.13 -7.72 -44.81
CA ALA A 549 -8.33 -7.54 -45.61
C ALA A 549 -9.52 -7.05 -44.80
#